data_d8d5901f83c16d0a2860fc7507130901
#
_entry.id   d8d5901f83c16d0a2860fc7507130901
#
_cell.length_a   1.000
_cell.length_b   1.000
_cell.length_c   1.000
_cell.angle_alpha   90.00
_cell.angle_beta   90.00
_cell.angle_gamma   90.00
#
_symmetry.space_group_name_H-M   'P 1'
#
loop_
_entity.id
_entity.type
_entity.pdbx_description
1 polymer ?
#
loop_
_entity_poly.entity_id
_entity_poly.type
_entity_poly.pdbx_seq_one_letter_code
_entity_poly.pdbx_strand_id
1 'polypeptide(L)'
;MKLGELLRTAGLSGESESAFTGFAIDHRKVAPGTVFGAFQGAAVNGEDFIHAAIEAGAIAVVARPEAVVEGALHIADANPRKAFARLAAGFFAPYPSTIAAVTGTNGKTSCVEMTRQIWRMAGERAASIGTLGVTTPDGSVSTGLTTPDIVTFLANMAGLAREGVTHVAYEASSHGLSQYRNEGLTLAASAFTNFSRDHLDYHGTMENYFAAKMRLFTEVVAPGSPAVIHVGGMGAGEGSEWTARAIAEAEARGLKVLSVGEGGTFLRLAAREPGQLGQVLTIEHSGETRKVNLPLIGAYQAANALVAAGLAIATGASASATFDALSRLQPVRGRLERAALNAAGAPAYVDYAHTPDALDAAIAALRPHVAGGGRLIVVFGAGGDRDTGKRPEMGAVTARAADLAIVTDDNPRSEDPASIRAAILAGAPSGTLRDIGDRRAAIAAAIGEAGPRDIVLITGKGHEQGQIFGSGEKMRIEAFDDVEVARQCAGAKAGSANT
;
A
#
# COMPACT_ATOMS: atom_id res chain seq x y z
N MET A 1 9.33 -31.32 13.54
CA MET A 1 9.95 -30.42 14.53
C MET A 1 9.21 -30.58 15.86
N LYS A 2 9.93 -30.62 16.98
CA LYS A 2 9.30 -30.67 18.31
C LYS A 2 9.10 -29.24 18.84
N LEU A 3 8.01 -28.99 19.55
CA LEU A 3 7.68 -27.67 20.07
C LEU A 3 8.76 -27.13 21.01
N GLY A 4 9.34 -27.98 21.88
CA GLY A 4 10.42 -27.57 22.79
C GLY A 4 11.71 -27.14 22.08
N GLU A 5 12.02 -27.71 20.90
CA GLU A 5 13.13 -27.25 20.07
C GLU A 5 12.86 -25.83 19.50
N LEU A 6 11.64 -25.59 19.02
CA LEU A 6 11.24 -24.29 18.51
C LEU A 6 11.22 -23.22 19.60
N LEU A 7 10.74 -23.54 20.82
CA LEU A 7 10.75 -22.64 21.97
C LEU A 7 12.19 -22.19 22.31
N ARG A 8 13.14 -23.13 22.39
CA ARG A 8 14.54 -22.80 22.65
C ARG A 8 15.14 -21.90 21.56
N THR A 9 14.86 -22.19 20.27
CA THR A 9 15.33 -21.38 19.16
C THR A 9 14.76 -19.96 19.20
N ALA A 10 13.50 -19.83 19.61
CA ALA A 10 12.82 -18.53 19.78
C ALA A 10 13.21 -17.79 21.08
N GLY A 11 14.04 -18.39 21.96
CA GLY A 11 14.42 -17.82 23.25
C GLY A 11 13.24 -17.71 24.24
N LEU A 12 12.28 -18.64 24.16
CA LEU A 12 11.11 -18.70 25.01
C LEU A 12 11.20 -19.87 25.99
N SER A 13 10.61 -19.68 27.17
CA SER A 13 10.55 -20.71 28.20
C SER A 13 9.47 -21.76 27.87
N GLY A 14 9.75 -23.01 28.19
CA GLY A 14 8.83 -24.14 28.06
C GLY A 14 9.54 -25.39 27.54
N GLU A 15 9.13 -26.54 28.05
CA GLU A 15 9.58 -27.85 27.57
C GLU A 15 8.39 -28.61 27.00
N SER A 16 8.53 -29.13 25.80
CA SER A 16 7.52 -29.99 25.19
C SER A 16 8.17 -30.91 24.17
N GLU A 17 7.90 -32.20 24.33
CA GLU A 17 8.28 -33.25 23.36
C GLU A 17 7.22 -33.42 22.26
N SER A 18 6.11 -32.68 22.36
CA SER A 18 4.99 -32.81 21.43
C SER A 18 5.38 -32.35 20.03
N ALA A 19 5.01 -33.13 19.05
CA ALA A 19 5.01 -32.70 17.65
C ALA A 19 3.85 -31.72 17.45
N PHE A 20 4.09 -30.65 16.69
CA PHE A 20 3.05 -29.69 16.35
C PHE A 20 2.89 -29.55 14.85
N THR A 21 1.71 -29.12 14.41
CA THR A 21 1.29 -29.15 12.99
C THR A 21 1.19 -27.78 12.36
N GLY A 22 1.08 -26.70 13.16
CA GLY A 22 0.94 -25.36 12.63
C GLY A 22 0.58 -24.31 13.68
N PHE A 23 0.21 -23.14 13.19
CA PHE A 23 -0.12 -21.95 13.97
C PHE A 23 -1.49 -21.41 13.56
N ALA A 24 -2.26 -20.91 14.53
CA ALA A 24 -3.54 -20.23 14.29
C ALA A 24 -3.74 -19.08 15.28
N ILE A 25 -4.40 -18.02 14.83
CA ILE A 25 -4.88 -16.89 15.66
C ILE A 25 -6.42 -16.76 15.60
N ASP A 26 -7.08 -17.63 14.86
CA ASP A 26 -8.52 -17.80 14.79
C ASP A 26 -8.84 -19.23 15.25
N HIS A 27 -9.59 -19.38 16.35
CA HIS A 27 -9.93 -20.68 16.93
C HIS A 27 -10.62 -21.62 15.91
N ARG A 28 -11.36 -21.06 14.94
CA ARG A 28 -12.04 -21.83 13.89
C ARG A 28 -11.08 -22.49 12.88
N LYS A 29 -9.81 -22.05 12.87
CA LYS A 29 -8.72 -22.59 12.04
C LYS A 29 -7.79 -23.53 12.81
N VAL A 30 -8.09 -23.77 14.08
CA VAL A 30 -7.33 -24.71 14.91
C VAL A 30 -7.61 -26.14 14.47
N ALA A 31 -6.57 -26.94 14.38
CA ALA A 31 -6.60 -28.39 14.13
C ALA A 31 -5.70 -29.10 15.15
N PRO A 32 -5.80 -30.44 15.30
CA PRO A 32 -4.95 -31.19 16.22
C PRO A 32 -3.45 -30.89 16.02
N GLY A 33 -2.76 -30.53 17.09
CA GLY A 33 -1.36 -30.18 17.08
C GLY A 33 -1.06 -28.69 16.84
N THR A 34 -2.05 -27.81 16.75
CA THR A 34 -1.87 -26.38 16.51
C THR A 34 -1.34 -25.65 17.75
N VAL A 35 -0.46 -24.66 17.56
CA VAL A 35 -0.13 -23.63 18.53
C VAL A 35 -1.07 -22.45 18.31
N PHE A 36 -1.89 -22.13 19.28
CA PHE A 36 -2.91 -21.07 19.21
C PHE A 36 -2.39 -19.75 19.80
N GLY A 37 -2.53 -18.65 19.09
CA GLY A 37 -2.26 -17.30 19.59
C GLY A 37 -3.53 -16.63 20.10
N ALA A 38 -3.65 -16.45 21.41
CA ALA A 38 -4.78 -15.83 22.07
C ALA A 38 -4.45 -14.38 22.44
N PHE A 39 -4.91 -13.43 21.62
CA PHE A 39 -4.55 -12.02 21.76
C PHE A 39 -5.75 -11.14 22.02
N GLN A 40 -5.57 -10.15 22.89
CA GLN A 40 -6.57 -9.09 23.05
C GLN A 40 -6.59 -8.21 21.78
N GLY A 41 -7.77 -8.07 21.18
CA GLY A 41 -8.04 -7.21 20.05
C GLY A 41 -8.97 -6.06 20.43
N ALA A 42 -9.12 -5.06 19.55
CA ALA A 42 -9.99 -3.92 19.81
C ALA A 42 -11.49 -4.28 19.83
N ALA A 43 -11.92 -5.25 19.02
CA ALA A 43 -13.31 -5.68 18.92
C ALA A 43 -13.57 -7.06 19.53
N VAL A 44 -12.57 -7.93 19.60
CA VAL A 44 -12.68 -9.32 20.04
C VAL A 44 -11.47 -9.65 20.91
N ASN A 45 -11.70 -10.25 22.08
CA ASN A 45 -10.63 -10.79 22.90
C ASN A 45 -10.37 -12.25 22.53
N GLY A 46 -9.19 -12.54 21.98
CA GLY A 46 -8.79 -13.90 21.60
C GLY A 46 -8.69 -14.87 22.79
N GLU A 47 -8.47 -14.36 24.00
CA GLU A 47 -8.41 -15.18 25.23
C GLU A 47 -9.75 -15.84 25.56
N ASP A 48 -10.88 -15.26 25.14
CA ASP A 48 -12.22 -15.83 25.34
C ASP A 48 -12.42 -17.15 24.54
N PHE A 49 -11.54 -17.44 23.59
CA PHE A 49 -11.60 -18.63 22.73
C PHE A 49 -10.56 -19.70 23.08
N ILE A 50 -9.82 -19.55 24.18
CA ILE A 50 -8.76 -20.49 24.58
C ILE A 50 -9.34 -21.90 24.75
N HIS A 51 -10.44 -22.03 25.50
CA HIS A 51 -11.10 -23.33 25.72
C HIS A 51 -11.53 -23.99 24.42
N ALA A 52 -12.21 -23.26 23.55
CA ALA A 52 -12.64 -23.78 22.25
C ALA A 52 -11.46 -24.18 21.34
N ALA A 53 -10.35 -23.44 21.38
CA ALA A 53 -9.15 -23.79 20.66
C ALA A 53 -8.51 -25.08 21.17
N ILE A 54 -8.49 -25.30 22.49
CA ILE A 54 -7.97 -26.54 23.11
C ILE A 54 -8.86 -27.73 22.78
N GLU A 55 -10.18 -27.58 22.82
CA GLU A 55 -11.14 -28.61 22.41
C GLU A 55 -10.96 -28.97 20.91
N ALA A 56 -10.62 -27.99 20.06
CA ALA A 56 -10.31 -28.21 18.65
C ALA A 56 -8.92 -28.85 18.41
N GLY A 57 -8.11 -29.04 19.45
CA GLY A 57 -6.83 -29.75 19.41
C GLY A 57 -5.59 -28.86 19.48
N ALA A 58 -5.69 -27.63 19.98
CA ALA A 58 -4.51 -26.83 20.28
C ALA A 58 -3.70 -27.48 21.41
N ILE A 59 -2.41 -27.71 21.17
CA ILE A 59 -1.49 -28.30 22.14
C ILE A 59 -0.74 -27.29 22.97
N ALA A 60 -0.71 -26.04 22.52
CA ALA A 60 -0.12 -24.90 23.22
C ALA A 60 -0.89 -23.63 22.90
N VAL A 61 -0.90 -22.73 23.88
CA VAL A 61 -1.51 -21.40 23.77
C VAL A 61 -0.48 -20.34 24.12
N VAL A 62 -0.26 -19.38 23.22
CA VAL A 62 0.55 -18.19 23.47
C VAL A 62 -0.38 -17.07 23.92
N ALA A 63 -0.27 -16.67 25.18
CA ALA A 63 -1.15 -15.69 25.79
C ALA A 63 -0.41 -14.86 26.86
N ARG A 64 -1.10 -13.86 27.42
CA ARG A 64 -0.58 -13.11 28.57
C ARG A 64 -0.40 -14.02 29.79
N PRO A 65 0.50 -13.67 30.73
CA PRO A 65 0.72 -14.47 31.94
C PRO A 65 -0.56 -14.71 32.78
N GLU A 66 -1.50 -13.76 32.75
CA GLU A 66 -2.75 -13.80 33.49
C GLU A 66 -3.85 -14.63 32.83
N ALA A 67 -3.64 -15.08 31.59
CA ALA A 67 -4.63 -15.87 30.86
C ALA A 67 -4.77 -17.27 31.48
N VAL A 68 -6.00 -17.76 31.59
CA VAL A 68 -6.29 -19.11 32.08
C VAL A 68 -6.15 -20.11 30.90
N VAL A 69 -5.16 -21.00 31.01
CA VAL A 69 -4.92 -22.06 30.01
C VAL A 69 -4.90 -23.41 30.72
N GLU A 70 -5.95 -24.19 30.56
CA GLU A 70 -6.09 -25.52 31.14
C GLU A 70 -6.18 -26.56 30.03
N GLY A 71 -5.36 -27.60 30.08
CA GLY A 71 -5.36 -28.70 29.12
C GLY A 71 -4.39 -28.53 27.93
N ALA A 72 -3.62 -27.45 27.86
CA ALA A 72 -2.57 -27.22 26.88
C ALA A 72 -1.35 -26.53 27.53
N LEU A 73 -0.21 -26.53 26.85
CA LEU A 73 0.98 -25.80 27.29
C LEU A 73 0.70 -24.29 27.22
N HIS A 74 0.79 -23.58 28.35
CA HIS A 74 0.75 -22.13 28.38
C HIS A 74 2.15 -21.54 28.08
N ILE A 75 2.30 -20.88 26.95
CA ILE A 75 3.48 -20.09 26.57
C ILE A 75 3.14 -18.64 26.99
N ALA A 76 3.46 -18.31 28.23
CA ALA A 76 3.15 -17.02 28.83
C ALA A 76 4.20 -15.97 28.43
N ASP A 77 3.76 -14.84 27.89
CA ASP A 77 4.61 -13.70 27.57
C ASP A 77 3.85 -12.37 27.76
N ALA A 78 4.54 -11.36 28.29
CA ALA A 78 3.95 -10.02 28.45
C ALA A 78 3.56 -9.39 27.09
N ASN A 79 4.21 -9.82 26.00
CA ASN A 79 3.85 -9.47 24.63
C ASN A 79 3.60 -10.74 23.80
N PRO A 80 2.43 -11.38 23.98
CA PRO A 80 2.16 -12.67 23.35
C PRO A 80 2.15 -12.63 21.82
N ARG A 81 1.82 -11.46 21.22
CA ARG A 81 1.89 -11.31 19.75
C ARG A 81 3.33 -11.41 19.25
N LYS A 82 4.30 -10.81 19.94
CA LYS A 82 5.73 -10.86 19.60
C LYS A 82 6.29 -12.25 19.81
N ALA A 83 5.95 -12.90 20.92
CA ALA A 83 6.36 -14.28 21.21
C ALA A 83 5.83 -15.26 20.16
N PHE A 84 4.54 -15.17 19.84
CA PHE A 84 3.90 -16.00 18.80
C PHE A 84 4.53 -15.80 17.43
N ALA A 85 4.78 -14.55 17.05
CA ALA A 85 5.38 -14.23 15.76
C ALA A 85 6.78 -14.85 15.61
N ARG A 86 7.61 -14.82 16.67
CA ARG A 86 8.94 -15.46 16.69
C ARG A 86 8.84 -16.99 16.51
N LEU A 87 7.91 -17.61 17.23
CA LEU A 87 7.67 -19.06 17.08
C LEU A 87 7.22 -19.39 15.65
N ALA A 88 6.22 -18.69 15.15
CA ALA A 88 5.70 -18.92 13.81
C ALA A 88 6.79 -18.71 12.75
N ALA A 89 7.64 -17.69 12.89
CA ALA A 89 8.74 -17.45 11.97
C ALA A 89 9.74 -18.62 11.90
N GLY A 90 10.07 -19.21 13.03
CA GLY A 90 10.93 -20.40 13.06
C GLY A 90 10.30 -21.65 12.38
N PHE A 91 8.99 -21.77 12.45
CA PHE A 91 8.26 -22.88 11.84
C PHE A 91 8.15 -22.77 10.31
N PHE A 92 7.84 -21.57 9.81
CA PHE A 92 7.60 -21.37 8.38
C PHE A 92 8.87 -21.28 7.53
N ALA A 93 10.05 -21.03 8.13
CA ALA A 93 11.32 -20.97 7.40
C ALA A 93 11.53 -22.17 6.43
N PRO A 94 12.24 -22.02 5.32
CA PRO A 94 13.05 -20.86 4.91
C PRO A 94 12.24 -19.75 4.22
N TYR A 95 12.85 -18.56 4.15
CA TYR A 95 12.31 -17.36 3.51
C TYR A 95 13.18 -16.90 2.34
N PRO A 96 12.68 -16.00 1.46
CA PRO A 96 13.50 -15.36 0.44
C PRO A 96 14.77 -14.72 1.04
N SER A 97 15.88 -14.78 0.32
CA SER A 97 17.18 -14.31 0.81
C SER A 97 17.27 -12.80 0.98
N THR A 98 16.49 -12.06 0.21
CA THR A 98 16.47 -10.59 0.20
C THR A 98 15.06 -10.10 0.44
N ILE A 99 14.83 -9.50 1.60
CA ILE A 99 13.52 -8.99 1.98
C ILE A 99 13.65 -7.49 2.29
N ALA A 100 12.79 -6.66 1.68
CA ALA A 100 12.72 -5.23 1.96
C ALA A 100 11.31 -4.84 2.43
N ALA A 101 11.24 -3.96 3.43
CA ALA A 101 10.00 -3.47 4.01
C ALA A 101 9.82 -1.97 3.73
N VAL A 102 8.61 -1.56 3.37
CA VAL A 102 8.28 -0.15 3.13
C VAL A 102 7.16 0.30 4.05
N THR A 103 7.40 1.36 4.83
CA THR A 103 6.38 2.04 5.64
C THR A 103 6.26 3.52 5.26
N GLY A 104 5.24 4.17 5.78
CA GLY A 104 4.88 5.57 5.54
C GLY A 104 3.37 5.72 5.45
N THR A 105 2.85 6.92 5.31
CA THR A 105 1.42 7.14 5.11
C THR A 105 1.03 6.77 3.69
N ASN A 106 1.62 7.38 2.70
CA ASN A 106 1.35 7.17 1.28
C ASN A 106 2.56 6.58 0.54
N GLY A 107 2.35 6.04 -0.65
CA GLY A 107 3.41 5.56 -1.54
C GLY A 107 3.90 4.14 -1.30
N LYS A 108 3.53 3.47 -0.22
CA LYS A 108 3.98 2.10 0.10
C LYS A 108 3.80 1.11 -1.06
N THR A 109 2.58 1.01 -1.59
CA THR A 109 2.25 0.12 -2.71
C THR A 109 3.09 0.42 -3.94
N SER A 110 3.21 1.70 -4.30
CA SER A 110 4.03 2.11 -5.44
C SER A 110 5.50 1.77 -5.24
N CYS A 111 6.07 2.07 -4.06
CA CYS A 111 7.47 1.75 -3.77
C CYS A 111 7.74 0.24 -3.81
N VAL A 112 6.88 -0.56 -3.22
CA VAL A 112 7.01 -2.03 -3.19
C VAL A 112 6.95 -2.62 -4.60
N GLU A 113 5.96 -2.21 -5.40
CA GLU A 113 5.80 -2.68 -6.77
C GLU A 113 6.93 -2.21 -7.70
N MET A 114 7.38 -0.96 -7.58
CA MET A 114 8.52 -0.45 -8.35
C MET A 114 9.81 -1.15 -7.96
N THR A 115 10.05 -1.43 -6.67
CA THR A 115 11.21 -2.19 -6.20
C THR A 115 11.22 -3.59 -6.81
N ARG A 116 10.08 -4.29 -6.78
CA ARG A 116 9.91 -5.60 -7.42
C ARG A 116 10.23 -5.53 -8.92
N GLN A 117 9.72 -4.51 -9.62
CA GLN A 117 9.99 -4.33 -11.05
C GLN A 117 11.48 -4.10 -11.33
N ILE A 118 12.15 -3.25 -10.55
CA ILE A 118 13.60 -2.98 -10.69
C ILE A 118 14.40 -4.26 -10.48
N TRP A 119 14.14 -5.02 -9.42
CA TRP A 119 14.79 -6.31 -9.16
C TRP A 119 14.59 -7.31 -10.31
N ARG A 120 13.36 -7.40 -10.84
CA ARG A 120 13.09 -8.27 -12.02
C ARG A 120 13.89 -7.84 -13.25
N MET A 121 13.99 -6.55 -13.50
CA MET A 121 14.81 -6.02 -14.61
C MET A 121 16.31 -6.19 -14.37
N ALA A 122 16.74 -6.34 -13.14
CA ALA A 122 18.10 -6.73 -12.76
C ALA A 122 18.35 -8.26 -12.82
N GLY A 123 17.33 -9.06 -13.18
CA GLY A 123 17.46 -10.51 -13.33
C GLY A 123 17.03 -11.33 -12.11
N GLU A 124 16.51 -10.69 -11.06
CA GLU A 124 16.11 -11.39 -9.85
C GLU A 124 14.69 -11.97 -9.93
N ARG A 125 14.46 -13.11 -9.28
CA ARG A 125 13.13 -13.64 -9.07
C ARG A 125 12.46 -12.89 -7.91
N ALA A 126 11.74 -11.81 -8.25
CA ALA A 126 11.21 -10.88 -7.29
C ALA A 126 9.68 -10.93 -7.19
N ALA A 127 9.17 -10.82 -5.96
CA ALA A 127 7.76 -10.73 -5.62
C ALA A 127 7.46 -9.51 -4.74
N SER A 128 6.19 -9.17 -4.58
CA SER A 128 5.69 -8.14 -3.68
C SER A 128 4.51 -8.63 -2.86
N ILE A 129 4.36 -8.11 -1.63
CA ILE A 129 3.21 -8.35 -0.76
C ILE A 129 2.68 -7.00 -0.25
N GLY A 130 1.41 -6.72 -0.49
CA GLY A 130 0.81 -5.46 -0.07
C GLY A 130 -0.67 -5.34 -0.40
N THR A 131 -1.13 -4.12 -0.58
CA THR A 131 -2.54 -3.78 -0.88
C THR A 131 -3.06 -4.48 -2.15
N LEU A 132 -2.19 -4.71 -3.13
CA LEU A 132 -2.53 -5.45 -4.36
C LEU A 132 -2.53 -6.97 -4.18
N GLY A 133 -2.24 -7.46 -2.97
CA GLY A 133 -2.08 -8.89 -2.67
C GLY A 133 -0.64 -9.34 -2.77
N VAL A 134 -0.43 -10.58 -3.23
CA VAL A 134 0.88 -11.17 -3.52
C VAL A 134 1.08 -11.15 -5.03
N THR A 135 2.08 -10.43 -5.51
CA THR A 135 2.46 -10.41 -6.93
C THR A 135 3.77 -11.16 -7.10
N THR A 136 3.76 -12.21 -7.91
CA THR A 136 4.91 -13.07 -8.22
C THR A 136 5.38 -12.84 -9.66
N PRO A 137 6.49 -13.45 -10.10
CA PRO A 137 6.85 -13.49 -11.52
C PRO A 137 5.76 -14.10 -12.41
N ASP A 138 4.98 -15.04 -11.88
CA ASP A 138 4.05 -15.89 -12.63
C ASP A 138 2.58 -15.43 -12.53
N GLY A 139 2.27 -14.43 -11.66
CA GLY A 139 0.91 -13.90 -11.52
C GLY A 139 0.69 -13.11 -10.23
N SER A 140 -0.57 -12.76 -9.95
CA SER A 140 -0.96 -12.08 -8.72
C SER A 140 -2.19 -12.71 -8.09
N VAL A 141 -2.22 -12.74 -6.74
CA VAL A 141 -3.34 -13.22 -5.93
C VAL A 141 -3.69 -12.18 -4.88
N SER A 142 -4.95 -11.74 -4.86
CA SER A 142 -5.43 -10.79 -3.86
C SER A 142 -5.52 -11.45 -2.47
N THR A 143 -5.04 -10.76 -1.44
CA THR A 143 -5.09 -11.22 -0.04
C THR A 143 -6.08 -10.45 0.83
N GLY A 144 -6.70 -9.40 0.28
CA GLY A 144 -7.72 -8.57 0.95
C GLY A 144 -7.20 -7.63 2.04
N LEU A 145 -5.95 -7.74 2.47
CA LEU A 145 -5.31 -6.87 3.49
C LEU A 145 -3.95 -6.38 3.01
N THR A 146 -3.64 -5.12 3.29
CA THR A 146 -2.32 -4.51 3.00
C THR A 146 -1.17 -5.27 3.67
N THR A 147 -1.34 -5.64 4.93
CA THR A 147 -0.44 -6.54 5.66
C THR A 147 -1.30 -7.65 6.25
N PRO A 148 -1.22 -8.88 5.73
CA PRO A 148 -1.95 -10.03 6.26
C PRO A 148 -1.65 -10.29 7.74
N ASP A 149 -2.43 -11.15 8.39
CA ASP A 149 -2.07 -11.66 9.72
C ASP A 149 -0.72 -12.40 9.67
N ILE A 150 -0.08 -12.54 10.83
CA ILE A 150 1.29 -13.07 10.91
C ILE A 150 1.42 -14.50 10.36
N VAL A 151 0.42 -15.34 10.55
CA VAL A 151 0.45 -16.74 10.04
C VAL A 151 0.38 -16.74 8.53
N THR A 152 -0.59 -16.02 7.96
CA THR A 152 -0.76 -15.87 6.51
C THR A 152 0.46 -15.19 5.88
N PHE A 153 1.01 -14.15 6.52
CA PHE A 153 2.18 -13.43 6.03
C PHE A 153 3.42 -14.34 5.93
N LEU A 154 3.73 -15.08 7.01
CA LEU A 154 4.88 -15.99 7.03
C LEU A 154 4.68 -17.18 6.10
N ALA A 155 3.47 -17.72 6.01
CA ALA A 155 3.15 -18.79 5.06
C ALA A 155 3.34 -18.35 3.60
N ASN A 156 2.92 -17.13 3.25
CA ASN A 156 3.15 -16.56 1.92
C ASN A 156 4.65 -16.39 1.64
N MET A 157 5.42 -15.85 2.59
CA MET A 157 6.87 -15.70 2.46
C MET A 157 7.56 -17.05 2.23
N ALA A 158 7.19 -18.07 3.00
CA ALA A 158 7.74 -19.42 2.84
C ALA A 158 7.28 -20.07 1.52
N GLY A 159 6.07 -19.82 1.08
CA GLY A 159 5.56 -20.25 -0.23
C GLY A 159 6.41 -19.69 -1.37
N LEU A 160 6.63 -18.36 -1.34
CA LEU A 160 7.48 -17.68 -2.32
C LEU A 160 8.91 -18.24 -2.37
N ALA A 161 9.51 -18.53 -1.20
CA ALA A 161 10.85 -19.13 -1.15
C ALA A 161 10.86 -20.53 -1.82
N ARG A 162 9.82 -21.35 -1.59
CA ARG A 162 9.69 -22.68 -2.23
C ARG A 162 9.50 -22.59 -3.74
N GLU A 163 8.86 -21.52 -4.23
CA GLU A 163 8.73 -21.22 -5.66
C GLU A 163 10.00 -20.62 -6.27
N GLY A 164 11.08 -20.51 -5.49
CA GLY A 164 12.38 -20.00 -5.92
C GLY A 164 12.45 -18.47 -6.02
N VAL A 165 11.52 -17.75 -5.39
CA VAL A 165 11.60 -16.30 -5.27
C VAL A 165 12.74 -15.95 -4.31
N THR A 166 13.64 -15.08 -4.76
CA THR A 166 14.84 -14.66 -4.00
C THR A 166 14.64 -13.29 -3.34
N HIS A 167 13.85 -12.40 -3.94
CA HIS A 167 13.65 -11.03 -3.51
C HIS A 167 12.18 -10.74 -3.24
N VAL A 168 11.85 -10.19 -2.07
CA VAL A 168 10.49 -9.79 -1.71
C VAL A 168 10.47 -8.39 -1.13
N ALA A 169 9.69 -7.49 -1.73
CA ALA A 169 9.32 -6.22 -1.12
C ALA A 169 7.92 -6.31 -0.51
N TYR A 170 7.71 -5.78 0.70
CA TYR A 170 6.38 -5.80 1.31
C TYR A 170 5.99 -4.47 1.98
N GLU A 171 4.67 -4.24 2.05
CA GLU A 171 4.11 -3.09 2.74
C GLU A 171 4.02 -3.36 4.25
N ALA A 172 4.78 -2.60 5.05
CA ALA A 172 4.70 -2.59 6.50
C ALA A 172 3.72 -1.50 6.95
N SER A 173 2.42 -1.83 7.03
CA SER A 173 1.39 -0.90 7.50
C SER A 173 1.54 -0.61 9.01
N SER A 174 1.07 0.56 9.47
CA SER A 174 1.11 0.90 10.90
C SER A 174 0.31 -0.09 11.77
N HIS A 175 -0.82 -0.57 11.28
CA HIS A 175 -1.58 -1.66 11.92
C HIS A 175 -0.77 -2.96 11.98
N GLY A 176 -0.11 -3.32 10.87
CA GLY A 176 0.74 -4.52 10.82
C GLY A 176 1.90 -4.43 11.80
N LEU A 177 2.57 -3.29 11.87
CA LEU A 177 3.66 -3.04 12.81
C LEU A 177 3.18 -3.04 14.25
N SER A 178 2.09 -2.32 14.60
CA SER A 178 1.56 -2.29 15.97
C SER A 178 1.04 -3.65 16.45
N GLN A 179 0.64 -4.52 15.53
CA GLN A 179 0.14 -5.86 15.82
C GLN A 179 1.19 -6.96 15.61
N TYR A 180 2.48 -6.60 15.45
CA TYR A 180 3.58 -7.56 15.28
C TYR A 180 3.41 -8.53 14.11
N ARG A 181 2.75 -8.10 13.01
CA ARG A 181 2.53 -8.94 11.83
C ARG A 181 3.76 -9.08 10.93
N ASN A 182 4.82 -8.32 11.21
CA ASN A 182 6.05 -8.25 10.41
C ASN A 182 7.29 -8.78 11.14
N GLU A 183 7.10 -9.49 12.24
CA GLU A 183 8.19 -9.98 13.08
C GLU A 183 8.83 -11.28 12.53
N GLY A 184 10.05 -11.54 12.97
CA GLY A 184 10.73 -12.82 12.76
C GLY A 184 11.42 -12.98 11.41
N LEU A 185 11.39 -11.96 10.54
CA LEU A 185 12.11 -11.94 9.27
C LEU A 185 13.41 -11.13 9.39
N THR A 186 14.44 -11.56 8.68
CA THR A 186 15.66 -10.76 8.50
C THR A 186 15.50 -9.85 7.29
N LEU A 187 15.50 -8.54 7.53
CA LEU A 187 15.34 -7.55 6.47
C LEU A 187 16.70 -7.10 5.93
N ALA A 188 16.86 -7.17 4.60
CA ALA A 188 18.04 -6.67 3.90
C ALA A 188 18.03 -5.13 3.81
N ALA A 189 16.86 -4.51 3.74
CA ALA A 189 16.67 -3.06 3.72
C ALA A 189 15.27 -2.67 4.19
N SER A 190 15.10 -1.41 4.58
CA SER A 190 13.80 -0.83 4.93
C SER A 190 13.63 0.55 4.29
N ALA A 191 12.39 1.04 4.16
CA ALA A 191 12.15 2.38 3.67
C ALA A 191 11.03 3.11 4.40
N PHE A 192 11.18 4.45 4.47
CA PHE A 192 10.17 5.40 4.94
C PHE A 192 9.84 6.38 3.83
N THR A 193 8.58 6.44 3.43
CA THR A 193 8.14 7.28 2.29
C THR A 193 7.78 8.69 2.73
N ASN A 194 6.83 8.82 3.63
CA ASN A 194 6.31 10.11 4.15
C ASN A 194 5.43 9.87 5.37
N PHE A 195 5.04 10.97 6.02
CA PHE A 195 4.11 10.96 7.15
C PHE A 195 3.13 12.12 7.05
N SER A 196 1.85 11.82 7.13
CA SER A 196 0.74 12.77 7.17
C SER A 196 -0.41 12.17 7.98
N ARG A 197 -1.46 12.96 8.23
CA ARG A 197 -2.62 12.55 9.02
C ARG A 197 -3.36 11.39 8.34
N ASP A 198 -3.48 10.25 9.07
CA ASP A 198 -4.26 9.09 8.69
C ASP A 198 -4.46 8.17 9.91
N HIS A 199 -5.42 7.25 9.85
CA HIS A 199 -5.64 6.18 10.83
C HIS A 199 -5.69 6.62 12.31
N LEU A 200 -6.16 7.86 12.59
CA LEU A 200 -6.31 8.35 13.97
C LEU A 200 -7.48 7.71 14.71
N ASP A 201 -8.43 7.13 14.00
CA ASP A 201 -9.48 6.26 14.53
C ASP A 201 -8.90 5.04 15.28
N TYR A 202 -7.77 4.51 14.81
CA TYR A 202 -7.08 3.38 15.42
C TYR A 202 -5.94 3.82 16.37
N HIS A 203 -5.11 4.76 15.98
CA HIS A 203 -3.92 5.15 16.74
C HIS A 203 -4.19 6.25 17.79
N GLY A 204 -5.30 6.96 17.67
CA GLY A 204 -5.71 8.06 18.55
C GLY A 204 -4.98 9.36 18.32
N THR A 205 -3.65 9.36 18.23
CA THR A 205 -2.82 10.54 18.05
C THR A 205 -1.78 10.37 16.93
N MET A 206 -1.30 11.49 16.39
CA MET A 206 -0.21 11.51 15.40
C MET A 206 1.07 10.88 15.96
N GLU A 207 1.38 11.10 17.23
CA GLU A 207 2.54 10.54 17.90
C GLU A 207 2.47 9.01 17.96
N ASN A 208 1.34 8.44 18.37
CA ASN A 208 1.16 6.99 18.41
C ASN A 208 1.21 6.37 17.00
N TYR A 209 0.65 7.08 16.01
CA TYR A 209 0.68 6.65 14.61
C TYR A 209 2.12 6.65 14.07
N PHE A 210 2.90 7.68 14.37
CA PHE A 210 4.31 7.75 14.02
C PHE A 210 5.12 6.66 14.72
N ALA A 211 4.98 6.52 16.04
CA ALA A 211 5.66 5.50 16.82
C ALA A 211 5.38 4.09 16.30
N ALA A 212 4.13 3.79 15.90
CA ALA A 212 3.79 2.51 15.29
C ALA A 212 4.59 2.23 14.01
N LYS A 213 4.82 3.25 13.16
CA LYS A 213 5.65 3.11 11.95
C LYS A 213 7.13 2.98 12.28
N MET A 214 7.61 3.73 13.27
CA MET A 214 9.01 3.73 13.69
C MET A 214 9.44 2.37 14.25
N ARG A 215 8.53 1.54 14.75
CA ARG A 215 8.85 0.17 15.14
C ARG A 215 9.60 -0.62 14.04
N LEU A 216 9.34 -0.33 12.76
CA LEU A 216 10.10 -0.94 11.67
C LEU A 216 11.60 -0.69 11.84
N PHE A 217 12.00 0.55 12.18
CA PHE A 217 13.39 0.98 12.28
C PHE A 217 13.99 0.73 13.66
N THR A 218 13.20 0.84 14.71
CA THR A 218 13.67 0.73 16.09
C THR A 218 13.68 -0.68 16.64
N GLU A 219 12.84 -1.59 16.10
CA GLU A 219 12.71 -2.96 16.64
C GLU A 219 12.92 -4.06 15.59
N VAL A 220 12.36 -3.91 14.37
CA VAL A 220 12.30 -5.00 13.38
C VAL A 220 13.60 -5.11 12.58
N VAL A 221 14.12 -3.99 12.11
CA VAL A 221 15.35 -3.94 11.29
C VAL A 221 16.58 -4.08 12.18
N ALA A 222 17.52 -4.93 11.78
CA ALA A 222 18.77 -5.13 12.51
C ALA A 222 19.70 -3.90 12.39
N PRO A 223 20.46 -3.53 13.45
CA PRO A 223 21.50 -2.50 13.36
C PRO A 223 22.48 -2.78 12.21
N GLY A 224 22.95 -1.71 11.57
CA GLY A 224 23.81 -1.77 10.39
C GLY A 224 23.10 -1.97 9.05
N SER A 225 21.81 -2.34 9.06
CA SER A 225 21.03 -2.48 7.83
C SER A 225 20.67 -1.13 7.19
N PRO A 226 20.53 -1.06 5.86
CA PRO A 226 20.10 0.14 5.15
C PRO A 226 18.67 0.56 5.50
N ALA A 227 18.48 1.86 5.72
CA ALA A 227 17.19 2.53 5.87
C ALA A 227 17.08 3.64 4.81
N VAL A 228 16.29 3.41 3.78
CA VAL A 228 16.04 4.40 2.72
C VAL A 228 14.94 5.36 3.18
N ILE A 229 15.26 6.64 3.31
CA ILE A 229 14.32 7.64 3.82
C ILE A 229 14.14 8.74 2.77
N HIS A 230 12.88 8.98 2.37
CA HIS A 230 12.57 10.07 1.44
C HIS A 230 12.66 11.42 2.17
N VAL A 231 13.46 12.35 1.61
CA VAL A 231 13.68 13.70 2.10
C VAL A 231 13.38 14.71 1.01
N GLY A 232 12.47 15.60 1.27
CA GLY A 232 11.93 16.53 0.30
C GLY A 232 10.45 16.28 0.11
N GLY A 233 9.64 17.31 0.16
CA GLY A 233 8.20 17.17 0.28
C GLY A 233 7.45 17.48 -1.00
N MET A 234 6.33 16.85 -1.15
CA MET A 234 5.22 17.45 -1.89
C MET A 234 4.59 18.54 -1.00
N GLY A 235 5.10 19.78 -1.13
CA GLY A 235 4.69 20.91 -0.31
C GLY A 235 5.58 21.10 0.93
N ALA A 236 6.35 22.16 0.93
CA ALA A 236 7.17 22.55 2.08
C ALA A 236 6.26 22.87 3.29
N GLY A 237 6.43 22.19 4.40
CA GLY A 237 5.82 22.55 5.68
C GLY A 237 5.73 21.41 6.68
N GLU A 238 4.68 20.61 6.63
CA GLU A 238 4.31 19.70 7.74
C GLU A 238 5.02 18.34 7.75
N GLY A 239 5.66 17.92 6.65
CA GLY A 239 6.33 16.60 6.57
C GLY A 239 7.80 16.58 7.01
N SER A 240 8.48 17.72 7.06
CA SER A 240 9.92 17.79 7.28
C SER A 240 10.34 17.42 8.71
N GLU A 241 9.55 17.78 9.72
CA GLU A 241 9.82 17.45 11.12
C GLU A 241 9.74 15.94 11.39
N TRP A 242 8.70 15.29 10.90
CA TRP A 242 8.52 13.84 11.03
C TRP A 242 9.60 13.05 10.29
N THR A 243 10.03 13.55 9.11
CA THR A 243 11.13 12.94 8.37
C THR A 243 12.45 13.08 9.12
N ALA A 244 12.73 14.25 9.72
CA ALA A 244 13.91 14.46 10.53
C ALA A 244 13.93 13.55 11.77
N ARG A 245 12.78 13.35 12.42
CA ARG A 245 12.63 12.40 13.54
C ARG A 245 12.85 10.96 13.07
N ALA A 246 12.31 10.56 11.92
CA ALA A 246 12.52 9.22 11.38
C ALA A 246 14.00 8.93 11.10
N ILE A 247 14.75 9.93 10.59
CA ILE A 247 16.19 9.84 10.40
C ILE A 247 16.89 9.66 11.76
N ALA A 248 16.59 10.52 12.72
CA ALA A 248 17.20 10.50 14.04
C ALA A 248 16.97 9.16 14.77
N GLU A 249 15.75 8.60 14.71
CA GLU A 249 15.43 7.31 15.33
C GLU A 249 16.14 6.15 14.61
N ALA A 250 16.25 6.18 13.27
CA ALA A 250 16.99 5.19 12.50
C ALA A 250 18.49 5.23 12.82
N GLU A 251 19.09 6.44 12.89
CA GLU A 251 20.50 6.62 13.26
C GLU A 251 20.78 6.21 14.71
N ALA A 252 19.89 6.56 15.63
CA ALA A 252 20.01 6.16 17.05
C ALA A 252 19.97 4.62 17.21
N ARG A 253 19.28 3.91 16.31
CA ARG A 253 19.28 2.45 16.24
C ARG A 253 20.56 1.88 15.59
N GLY A 254 21.40 2.73 15.01
CA GLY A 254 22.60 2.33 14.27
C GLY A 254 22.31 1.82 12.85
N LEU A 255 21.20 2.24 12.23
CA LEU A 255 20.91 1.93 10.83
C LEU A 255 21.74 2.81 9.90
N LYS A 256 22.04 2.30 8.71
CA LYS A 256 22.67 3.08 7.64
C LYS A 256 21.59 3.87 6.89
N VAL A 257 21.40 5.12 7.24
CA VAL A 257 20.43 6.00 6.58
C VAL A 257 20.91 6.36 5.17
N LEU A 258 20.05 6.09 4.17
CA LEU A 258 20.23 6.41 2.76
C LEU A 258 19.13 7.37 2.35
N SER A 259 19.38 8.67 2.42
CA SER A 259 18.38 9.69 2.10
C SER A 259 18.23 9.87 0.59
N VAL A 260 16.97 9.91 0.11
CA VAL A 260 16.62 10.05 -1.31
C VAL A 260 15.60 11.18 -1.50
N GLY A 261 15.61 11.87 -2.63
CA GLY A 261 14.70 12.96 -2.94
C GLY A 261 15.41 14.29 -3.14
N GLU A 262 14.69 15.42 -3.08
CA GLU A 262 15.26 16.75 -3.30
C GLU A 262 16.34 17.10 -2.24
N GLY A 263 16.10 16.73 -0.98
CA GLY A 263 17.06 16.83 0.12
C GLY A 263 17.91 15.58 0.32
N GLY A 264 17.88 14.63 -0.60
CA GLY A 264 18.63 13.37 -0.50
C GLY A 264 20.13 13.57 -0.67
N THR A 265 20.91 12.80 0.10
CA THR A 265 22.39 12.74 -0.04
C THR A 265 22.85 11.48 -0.74
N PHE A 266 22.04 10.41 -0.70
CA PHE A 266 22.33 9.14 -1.38
C PHE A 266 21.84 9.17 -2.84
N LEU A 267 20.58 9.55 -3.10
CA LEU A 267 20.02 9.85 -4.42
C LEU A 267 19.37 11.24 -4.37
N ARG A 268 20.02 12.25 -4.92
CA ARG A 268 19.48 13.60 -4.95
C ARG A 268 18.69 13.86 -6.22
N LEU A 269 17.44 14.29 -6.07
CA LEU A 269 16.64 14.79 -7.18
C LEU A 269 17.00 16.26 -7.43
N ALA A 270 17.89 16.51 -8.38
CA ALA A 270 18.36 17.85 -8.71
C ALA A 270 17.33 18.65 -9.53
N ALA A 271 16.58 17.97 -10.40
CA ALA A 271 15.52 18.59 -11.20
C ALA A 271 14.46 17.56 -11.62
N ARG A 272 13.23 18.04 -11.83
CA ARG A 272 12.11 17.30 -12.37
C ARG A 272 11.40 18.13 -13.44
N GLU A 273 11.32 17.60 -14.65
CA GLU A 273 10.68 18.23 -15.81
C GLU A 273 9.42 17.42 -16.16
N PRO A 274 8.21 17.87 -15.79
CA PRO A 274 6.97 17.15 -16.09
C PRO A 274 6.62 17.24 -17.57
N GLY A 275 6.11 16.12 -18.12
CA GLY A 275 5.54 16.01 -19.47
C GLY A 275 4.23 15.25 -19.41
N GLN A 276 3.41 15.29 -20.45
CA GLN A 276 2.06 14.73 -20.45
C GLN A 276 2.00 13.21 -20.24
N LEU A 277 3.03 12.47 -20.63
CA LEU A 277 3.07 11.00 -20.55
C LEU A 277 4.12 10.45 -19.59
N GLY A 278 4.84 11.33 -18.90
CA GLY A 278 5.94 10.99 -18.00
C GLY A 278 6.66 12.23 -17.52
N GLN A 279 7.87 12.08 -17.03
CA GLN A 279 8.70 13.18 -16.55
C GLN A 279 10.19 12.85 -16.69
N VAL A 280 11.02 13.86 -16.87
CA VAL A 280 12.48 13.71 -16.86
C VAL A 280 13.00 14.04 -15.47
N LEU A 281 13.71 13.10 -14.86
CA LEU A 281 14.38 13.28 -13.59
C LEU A 281 15.87 13.49 -13.80
N THR A 282 16.43 14.52 -13.19
CA THR A 282 17.87 14.69 -13.06
C THR A 282 18.29 14.21 -11.68
N ILE A 283 19.00 13.09 -11.61
CA ILE A 283 19.38 12.40 -10.38
C ILE A 283 20.89 12.49 -10.20
N GLU A 284 21.33 12.89 -9.02
CA GLU A 284 22.74 12.85 -8.62
C GLU A 284 23.00 11.69 -7.66
N HIS A 285 24.03 10.92 -7.94
CA HIS A 285 24.48 9.79 -7.13
C HIS A 285 25.99 9.61 -7.23
N SER A 286 26.68 9.54 -6.10
CA SER A 286 28.14 9.30 -6.03
C SER A 286 28.99 10.23 -6.92
N GLY A 287 28.57 11.50 -7.03
CA GLY A 287 29.23 12.51 -7.85
C GLY A 287 28.89 12.48 -9.35
N GLU A 288 28.08 11.54 -9.80
CA GLU A 288 27.57 11.48 -11.17
C GLU A 288 26.16 12.06 -11.26
N THR A 289 25.85 12.69 -12.38
CA THR A 289 24.50 13.18 -12.72
C THR A 289 23.93 12.36 -13.87
N ARG A 290 22.71 11.84 -13.68
CA ARG A 290 21.98 11.05 -14.69
C ARG A 290 20.62 11.67 -14.99
N LYS A 291 20.26 11.77 -16.27
CA LYS A 291 18.89 12.08 -16.70
C LYS A 291 18.14 10.78 -16.97
N VAL A 292 16.97 10.65 -16.36
CA VAL A 292 16.11 9.46 -16.45
C VAL A 292 14.74 9.86 -16.94
N ASN A 293 14.27 9.27 -18.03
CA ASN A 293 12.92 9.44 -18.54
C ASN A 293 11.98 8.50 -17.79
N LEU A 294 11.36 8.96 -16.70
CA LEU A 294 10.41 8.18 -15.94
C LEU A 294 9.04 8.17 -16.64
N PRO A 295 8.50 7.01 -17.08
CA PRO A 295 7.22 6.93 -17.81
C PRO A 295 6.00 6.99 -16.87
N LEU A 296 6.16 7.61 -15.70
CA LEU A 296 5.14 7.80 -14.67
C LEU A 296 4.98 9.30 -14.42
N ILE A 297 3.78 9.74 -14.10
CA ILE A 297 3.46 11.15 -13.88
C ILE A 297 3.23 11.44 -12.38
N GLY A 298 3.35 12.71 -12.01
CA GLY A 298 3.17 13.18 -10.65
C GLY A 298 4.46 13.18 -9.82
N ALA A 299 4.61 14.21 -8.99
CA ALA A 299 5.79 14.39 -8.14
C ALA A 299 5.97 13.22 -7.16
N TYR A 300 4.87 12.73 -6.58
CA TYR A 300 4.94 11.61 -5.63
C TYR A 300 5.34 10.28 -6.30
N GLN A 301 5.10 10.08 -7.62
CA GLN A 301 5.62 8.91 -8.32
C GLN A 301 7.12 9.01 -8.56
N ALA A 302 7.65 10.22 -8.79
CA ALA A 302 9.10 10.43 -8.80
C ALA A 302 9.73 10.13 -7.43
N ALA A 303 9.11 10.60 -6.34
CA ALA A 303 9.53 10.28 -4.98
C ALA A 303 9.51 8.77 -4.70
N ASN A 304 8.42 8.08 -5.05
CA ASN A 304 8.29 6.63 -4.92
C ASN A 304 9.35 5.87 -5.73
N ALA A 305 9.63 6.32 -6.96
CA ALA A 305 10.65 5.73 -7.82
C ALA A 305 12.06 5.88 -7.24
N LEU A 306 12.38 7.02 -6.60
CA LEU A 306 13.65 7.21 -5.90
C LEU A 306 13.78 6.33 -4.67
N VAL A 307 12.71 6.14 -3.88
CA VAL A 307 12.69 5.19 -2.76
C VAL A 307 12.94 3.77 -3.27
N ALA A 308 12.25 3.37 -4.33
CA ALA A 308 12.42 2.04 -4.93
C ALA A 308 13.85 1.84 -5.50
N ALA A 309 14.40 2.86 -6.15
CA ALA A 309 15.79 2.84 -6.62
C ALA A 309 16.78 2.73 -5.45
N GLY A 310 16.54 3.49 -4.38
CA GLY A 310 17.34 3.41 -3.16
C GLY A 310 17.34 2.01 -2.55
N LEU A 311 16.17 1.37 -2.45
CA LEU A 311 16.02 0.00 -1.96
C LEU A 311 16.73 -1.01 -2.88
N ALA A 312 16.60 -0.89 -4.18
CA ALA A 312 17.23 -1.79 -5.13
C ALA A 312 18.78 -1.70 -5.05
N ILE A 313 19.33 -0.48 -4.99
CA ILE A 313 20.79 -0.28 -4.83
C ILE A 313 21.24 -0.77 -3.46
N ALA A 314 20.49 -0.47 -2.40
CA ALA A 314 20.81 -0.91 -1.03
C ALA A 314 20.84 -2.44 -0.88
N THR A 315 20.12 -3.16 -1.73
CA THR A 315 20.05 -4.63 -1.76
C THR A 315 20.91 -5.28 -2.85
N GLY A 316 21.82 -4.52 -3.48
CA GLY A 316 22.86 -5.07 -4.34
C GLY A 316 22.71 -4.82 -5.84
N ALA A 317 21.63 -4.21 -6.30
CA ALA A 317 21.51 -3.81 -7.71
C ALA A 317 22.51 -2.69 -8.04
N SER A 318 23.12 -2.72 -9.23
CA SER A 318 24.00 -1.62 -9.64
C SER A 318 23.18 -0.34 -9.89
N ALA A 319 23.76 0.82 -9.58
CA ALA A 319 23.12 2.11 -9.81
C ALA A 319 22.76 2.32 -11.29
N SER A 320 23.64 1.94 -12.22
CA SER A 320 23.40 2.05 -13.66
C SER A 320 22.18 1.22 -14.09
N ALA A 321 22.13 -0.07 -13.73
CA ALA A 321 21.00 -0.94 -14.06
C ALA A 321 19.69 -0.44 -13.42
N THR A 322 19.79 0.11 -12.21
CA THR A 322 18.64 0.70 -11.49
C THR A 322 18.09 1.92 -12.23
N PHE A 323 18.94 2.86 -12.66
CA PHE A 323 18.49 4.04 -13.42
C PHE A 323 17.94 3.67 -14.81
N ASP A 324 18.52 2.68 -15.48
CA ASP A 324 17.97 2.14 -16.72
C ASP A 324 16.59 1.50 -16.50
N ALA A 325 16.40 0.81 -15.38
CA ALA A 325 15.13 0.21 -15.00
C ALA A 325 14.04 1.26 -14.71
N LEU A 326 14.39 2.41 -14.09
CA LEU A 326 13.43 3.51 -13.87
C LEU A 326 12.78 3.98 -15.17
N SER A 327 13.50 3.98 -16.28
CA SER A 327 12.97 4.40 -17.60
C SER A 327 12.00 3.37 -18.21
N ARG A 328 11.92 2.18 -17.64
CA ARG A 328 11.07 1.07 -18.11
C ARG A 328 10.00 0.66 -17.10
N LEU A 329 9.85 1.41 -16.00
CA LEU A 329 8.83 1.13 -15.01
C LEU A 329 7.44 1.17 -15.63
N GLN A 330 6.62 0.18 -15.25
CA GLN A 330 5.22 0.16 -15.60
C GLN A 330 4.38 0.82 -14.51
N PRO A 331 3.26 1.45 -14.85
CA PRO A 331 2.34 1.98 -13.86
C PRO A 331 1.94 0.92 -12.84
N VAL A 332 1.81 1.34 -11.60
CA VAL A 332 1.28 0.51 -10.53
C VAL A 332 -0.25 0.60 -10.57
N ARG A 333 -0.91 -0.56 -10.53
CA ARG A 333 -2.35 -0.64 -10.70
C ARG A 333 -3.10 0.28 -9.75
N GLY A 334 -3.91 1.17 -10.34
CA GLY A 334 -4.73 2.14 -9.62
C GLY A 334 -3.95 3.21 -8.87
N ARG A 335 -2.71 3.51 -9.26
CA ARG A 335 -1.84 4.54 -8.66
C ARG A 335 -1.33 5.49 -9.73
N LEU A 336 -2.14 6.45 -10.16
CA LEU A 336 -1.95 7.23 -11.39
C LEU A 336 -1.59 6.33 -12.57
N GLU A 337 -2.30 5.23 -12.69
CA GLU A 337 -2.13 4.28 -13.78
C GLU A 337 -2.66 4.89 -15.07
N ARG A 338 -1.80 5.02 -16.10
CA ARG A 338 -2.28 5.42 -17.42
C ARG A 338 -3.07 4.27 -18.04
N ALA A 339 -4.41 4.41 -18.01
CA ALA A 339 -5.33 3.42 -18.52
C ALA A 339 -5.38 3.41 -20.05
N ALA A 340 -5.47 4.61 -20.68
CA ALA A 340 -5.66 4.74 -22.12
C ALA A 340 -5.15 6.07 -22.65
N LEU A 341 -5.04 6.17 -23.98
CA LEU A 341 -5.03 7.40 -24.76
C LEU A 341 -6.32 7.41 -25.59
N ASN A 342 -7.07 8.51 -25.60
CA ASN A 342 -8.23 8.62 -26.47
C ASN A 342 -7.84 8.90 -27.92
N ALA A 343 -8.79 8.98 -28.83
CA ALA A 343 -8.56 9.23 -30.26
C ALA A 343 -7.86 10.57 -30.54
N ALA A 344 -7.98 11.56 -29.65
CA ALA A 344 -7.30 12.85 -29.76
C ALA A 344 -5.89 12.84 -29.13
N GLY A 345 -5.46 11.73 -28.53
CA GLY A 345 -4.19 11.58 -27.85
C GLY A 345 -4.19 12.01 -26.37
N ALA A 346 -5.35 12.39 -25.81
CA ALA A 346 -5.46 12.73 -24.38
C ALA A 346 -5.31 11.48 -23.51
N PRO A 347 -4.41 11.49 -22.50
CA PRO A 347 -4.27 10.39 -21.56
C PRO A 347 -5.37 10.38 -20.51
N ALA A 348 -5.84 9.18 -20.17
CA ALA A 348 -6.70 8.91 -19.03
C ALA A 348 -5.93 8.14 -17.94
N TYR A 349 -5.95 8.65 -16.72
CA TYR A 349 -5.28 8.08 -15.56
C TYR A 349 -6.29 7.62 -14.53
N VAL A 350 -6.01 6.50 -13.88
CA VAL A 350 -6.83 5.94 -12.79
C VAL A 350 -6.04 5.99 -11.48
N ASP A 351 -6.68 6.48 -10.42
CA ASP A 351 -6.10 6.57 -9.08
C ASP A 351 -7.05 6.12 -7.98
N TYR A 352 -6.50 5.71 -6.85
CA TYR A 352 -7.25 5.25 -5.67
C TYR A 352 -7.69 6.41 -4.75
N ALA A 353 -7.39 7.65 -5.07
CA ALA A 353 -7.76 8.82 -4.27
C ALA A 353 -9.27 8.85 -3.99
N HIS A 354 -9.66 8.71 -2.71
CA HIS A 354 -11.05 8.60 -2.25
C HIS A 354 -11.31 9.41 -0.96
N THR A 355 -10.39 10.30 -0.60
CA THR A 355 -10.52 11.27 0.48
C THR A 355 -10.23 12.67 -0.07
N PRO A 356 -10.68 13.76 0.58
CA PRO A 356 -10.43 15.12 0.14
C PRO A 356 -8.94 15.40 -0.09
N ASP A 357 -8.09 15.08 0.87
CA ASP A 357 -6.63 15.30 0.80
C ASP A 357 -5.97 14.50 -0.32
N ALA A 358 -6.36 13.21 -0.47
CA ALA A 358 -5.82 12.37 -1.54
C ALA A 358 -6.25 12.87 -2.93
N LEU A 359 -7.49 13.36 -3.05
CA LEU A 359 -8.03 13.91 -4.29
C LEU A 359 -7.32 15.22 -4.66
N ASP A 360 -7.13 16.12 -3.70
CA ASP A 360 -6.36 17.37 -3.89
C ASP A 360 -4.91 17.05 -4.31
N ALA A 361 -4.26 16.13 -3.64
CA ALA A 361 -2.91 15.69 -3.96
C ALA A 361 -2.81 15.06 -5.37
N ALA A 362 -3.77 14.25 -5.79
CA ALA A 362 -3.79 13.65 -7.12
C ALA A 362 -3.98 14.70 -8.21
N ILE A 363 -4.90 15.65 -8.01
CA ILE A 363 -5.15 16.77 -8.92
C ILE A 363 -3.90 17.66 -9.01
N ALA A 364 -3.33 18.05 -7.87
CA ALA A 364 -2.11 18.88 -7.80
C ALA A 364 -0.91 18.18 -8.46
N ALA A 365 -0.79 16.87 -8.30
CA ALA A 365 0.28 16.09 -8.93
C ALA A 365 0.18 16.07 -10.47
N LEU A 366 -1.04 16.08 -11.01
CA LEU A 366 -1.28 16.06 -12.46
C LEU A 366 -1.23 17.44 -13.10
N ARG A 367 -1.56 18.50 -12.38
CA ARG A 367 -1.64 19.87 -12.92
C ARG A 367 -0.39 20.30 -13.70
N PRO A 368 0.86 20.06 -13.23
CA PRO A 368 2.07 20.42 -13.98
C PRO A 368 2.27 19.62 -15.28
N HIS A 369 1.52 18.52 -15.45
CA HIS A 369 1.60 17.66 -16.64
C HIS A 369 0.59 18.05 -17.74
N VAL A 370 -0.38 18.91 -17.41
CA VAL A 370 -1.35 19.43 -18.39
C VAL A 370 -0.63 20.38 -19.35
N ALA A 371 -0.72 20.11 -20.63
CA ALA A 371 -0.10 20.95 -21.65
C ALA A 371 -0.72 22.35 -21.68
N GLY A 372 0.03 23.37 -22.11
CA GLY A 372 -0.43 24.76 -22.09
C GLY A 372 -1.77 24.95 -22.80
N GLY A 373 -2.76 25.50 -22.09
CA GLY A 373 -4.14 25.66 -22.55
C GLY A 373 -4.99 24.40 -22.59
N GLY A 374 -4.50 23.28 -22.01
CA GLY A 374 -5.28 22.07 -21.78
C GLY A 374 -6.05 22.12 -20.47
N ARG A 375 -6.94 21.15 -20.26
CA ARG A 375 -7.80 20.99 -19.08
C ARG A 375 -7.43 19.74 -18.30
N LEU A 376 -7.62 19.79 -16.99
CA LEU A 376 -7.66 18.60 -16.12
C LEU A 376 -9.13 18.26 -15.86
N ILE A 377 -9.58 17.13 -16.40
CA ILE A 377 -10.95 16.62 -16.28
C ILE A 377 -10.95 15.53 -15.22
N VAL A 378 -11.77 15.67 -14.19
CA VAL A 378 -11.78 14.76 -13.04
C VAL A 378 -13.12 14.04 -12.92
N VAL A 379 -13.10 12.71 -12.85
CA VAL A 379 -14.25 11.85 -12.55
C VAL A 379 -14.05 11.26 -11.17
N PHE A 380 -15.00 11.47 -10.26
CA PHE A 380 -14.88 11.02 -8.87
C PHE A 380 -16.22 10.72 -8.23
N GLY A 381 -16.20 9.95 -7.16
CA GLY A 381 -17.36 9.63 -6.34
C GLY A 381 -16.96 9.30 -4.90
N ALA A 382 -17.95 8.97 -4.08
CA ALA A 382 -17.74 8.55 -2.70
C ALA A 382 -18.51 7.26 -2.38
N GLY A 383 -17.95 6.44 -1.48
CA GLY A 383 -18.60 5.23 -1.02
C GLY A 383 -19.71 5.51 0.00
N GLY A 384 -20.75 4.66 -0.01
CA GLY A 384 -21.75 4.57 1.04
C GLY A 384 -21.27 3.77 2.25
N ASP A 385 -21.99 3.85 3.37
CA ASP A 385 -21.65 3.21 4.66
C ASP A 385 -20.22 3.54 5.13
N ARG A 386 -19.80 4.79 4.90
CA ARG A 386 -18.48 5.34 5.24
C ARG A 386 -18.65 6.76 5.79
N ASP A 387 -17.54 7.40 6.11
CA ASP A 387 -17.53 8.81 6.54
C ASP A 387 -18.28 9.69 5.54
N THR A 388 -19.40 10.24 5.98
CA THR A 388 -20.24 11.13 5.19
C THR A 388 -19.74 12.57 5.18
N GLY A 389 -18.97 12.96 6.21
CA GLY A 389 -18.44 14.32 6.36
C GLY A 389 -17.46 14.71 5.25
N LYS A 390 -16.75 13.76 4.68
CA LYS A 390 -15.79 13.99 3.60
C LYS A 390 -16.45 14.35 2.25
N ARG A 391 -17.74 14.04 2.05
CA ARG A 391 -18.42 14.20 0.75
C ARG A 391 -18.47 15.65 0.27
N PRO A 392 -18.94 16.62 1.09
CA PRO A 392 -18.91 18.04 0.69
C PRO A 392 -17.49 18.55 0.46
N GLU A 393 -16.52 18.12 1.27
CA GLU A 393 -15.12 18.53 1.13
C GLU A 393 -14.52 18.03 -0.19
N MET A 394 -14.81 16.80 -0.61
CA MET A 394 -14.40 16.27 -1.92
C MET A 394 -14.98 17.12 -3.05
N GLY A 395 -16.26 17.53 -2.97
CA GLY A 395 -16.90 18.45 -3.91
C GLY A 395 -16.19 19.80 -4.00
N ALA A 396 -15.90 20.41 -2.83
CA ALA A 396 -15.22 21.71 -2.74
C ALA A 396 -13.81 21.66 -3.34
N VAL A 397 -13.03 20.64 -3.00
CA VAL A 397 -11.66 20.44 -3.52
C VAL A 397 -11.68 20.32 -5.03
N THR A 398 -12.54 19.47 -5.58
CA THR A 398 -12.56 19.20 -7.02
C THR A 398 -13.06 20.40 -7.82
N ALA A 399 -14.10 21.09 -7.33
CA ALA A 399 -14.61 22.31 -7.96
C ALA A 399 -13.57 23.44 -8.03
N ARG A 400 -12.66 23.51 -7.03
CA ARG A 400 -11.60 24.50 -6.99
C ARG A 400 -10.42 24.16 -7.90
N ALA A 401 -10.07 22.86 -7.99
CA ALA A 401 -8.77 22.42 -8.51
C ALA A 401 -8.83 21.81 -9.92
N ALA A 402 -10.00 21.33 -10.37
CA ALA A 402 -10.22 20.79 -11.72
C ALA A 402 -10.79 21.84 -12.67
N ASP A 403 -10.55 21.69 -13.97
CA ASP A 403 -11.16 22.55 -15.00
C ASP A 403 -12.55 22.03 -15.40
N LEU A 404 -12.77 20.72 -15.29
CA LEU A 404 -14.06 20.06 -15.44
C LEU A 404 -14.13 18.92 -14.42
N ALA A 405 -15.18 18.85 -13.64
CA ALA A 405 -15.38 17.80 -12.66
C ALA A 405 -16.74 17.11 -12.83
N ILE A 406 -16.72 15.77 -12.82
CA ILE A 406 -17.89 14.90 -12.97
C ILE A 406 -18.03 14.05 -11.70
N VAL A 407 -19.15 14.23 -10.99
CA VAL A 407 -19.54 13.42 -9.85
C VAL A 407 -20.28 12.18 -10.33
N THR A 408 -19.89 11.00 -9.82
CA THR A 408 -20.51 9.73 -10.23
C THR A 408 -20.63 8.75 -9.07
N ASP A 409 -21.26 7.60 -9.29
CA ASP A 409 -21.37 6.54 -8.30
C ASP A 409 -20.01 5.83 -8.10
N ASP A 410 -19.70 5.47 -6.85
CA ASP A 410 -18.58 4.63 -6.47
C ASP A 410 -19.11 3.27 -5.97
N ASN A 411 -18.99 2.94 -4.70
CA ASN A 411 -19.56 1.79 -4.03
C ASN A 411 -20.73 2.25 -3.14
N PRO A 412 -21.96 2.34 -3.61
CA PRO A 412 -23.06 2.91 -2.82
C PRO A 412 -23.43 2.07 -1.60
N ARG A 413 -23.13 0.78 -1.61
CA ARG A 413 -23.46 -0.18 -0.53
C ARG A 413 -24.95 -0.13 -0.18
N SER A 414 -25.32 0.16 1.09
CA SER A 414 -26.72 0.22 1.51
C SER A 414 -27.38 1.59 1.29
N GLU A 415 -26.60 2.62 0.96
CA GLU A 415 -27.13 3.98 0.75
C GLU A 415 -27.69 4.18 -0.67
N ASP A 416 -28.60 5.14 -0.81
CA ASP A 416 -29.07 5.60 -2.13
C ASP A 416 -27.94 6.37 -2.86
N PRO A 417 -27.52 5.92 -4.07
CA PRO A 417 -26.45 6.57 -4.81
C PRO A 417 -26.68 8.06 -5.10
N ALA A 418 -27.95 8.44 -5.38
CA ALA A 418 -28.29 9.83 -5.66
C ALA A 418 -28.09 10.73 -4.44
N SER A 419 -28.38 10.23 -3.24
CA SER A 419 -28.15 10.94 -1.97
C SER A 419 -26.66 11.16 -1.71
N ILE A 420 -25.79 10.20 -2.05
CA ILE A 420 -24.35 10.34 -1.93
C ILE A 420 -23.84 11.44 -2.86
N ARG A 421 -24.26 11.43 -4.14
CA ARG A 421 -23.87 12.45 -5.11
C ARG A 421 -24.38 13.83 -4.72
N ALA A 422 -25.62 13.93 -4.25
CA ALA A 422 -26.18 15.19 -3.76
C ALA A 422 -25.34 15.79 -2.61
N ALA A 423 -24.87 14.97 -1.67
CA ALA A 423 -23.99 15.42 -0.59
C ALA A 423 -22.62 15.94 -1.09
N ILE A 424 -22.06 15.36 -2.16
CA ILE A 424 -20.85 15.86 -2.80
C ILE A 424 -21.11 17.21 -3.47
N LEU A 425 -22.21 17.29 -4.26
CA LEU A 425 -22.58 18.51 -4.99
C LEU A 425 -22.85 19.69 -4.07
N ALA A 426 -23.39 19.44 -2.87
CA ALA A 426 -23.67 20.47 -1.87
C ALA A 426 -22.38 21.17 -1.35
N GLY A 427 -21.22 20.58 -1.53
CA GLY A 427 -19.93 21.15 -1.13
C GLY A 427 -19.35 22.15 -2.13
N ALA A 428 -19.95 22.32 -3.30
CA ALA A 428 -19.42 23.17 -4.38
C ALA A 428 -20.46 24.22 -4.84
N PRO A 429 -20.03 25.34 -5.44
CA PRO A 429 -20.95 26.29 -6.06
C PRO A 429 -21.84 25.61 -7.12
N SER A 430 -23.10 25.99 -7.17
CA SER A 430 -24.06 25.42 -8.13
C SER A 430 -23.56 25.51 -9.57
N GLY A 431 -23.62 24.39 -10.30
CA GLY A 431 -23.22 24.32 -11.71
C GLY A 431 -21.73 24.14 -11.98
N THR A 432 -20.88 24.07 -10.94
CA THR A 432 -19.43 23.83 -11.12
C THR A 432 -19.10 22.35 -11.27
N LEU A 433 -19.95 21.46 -10.74
CA LEU A 433 -19.82 20.01 -10.85
C LEU A 433 -20.93 19.45 -11.73
N ARG A 434 -20.59 18.53 -12.63
CA ARG A 434 -21.56 17.79 -13.46
C ARG A 434 -21.95 16.50 -12.74
N ASP A 435 -23.25 16.20 -12.61
CA ASP A 435 -23.76 14.94 -12.07
C ASP A 435 -24.03 13.94 -13.21
N ILE A 436 -23.32 12.80 -13.20
CA ILE A 436 -23.58 11.65 -14.08
C ILE A 436 -23.51 10.40 -13.21
N GLY A 437 -24.66 9.87 -12.77
CA GLY A 437 -24.72 8.75 -11.82
C GLY A 437 -24.05 7.47 -12.33
N ASP A 438 -24.36 7.05 -13.55
CA ASP A 438 -23.71 5.88 -14.15
C ASP A 438 -22.21 6.13 -14.35
N ARG A 439 -21.37 5.34 -13.67
CA ARG A 439 -19.91 5.53 -13.67
C ARG A 439 -19.29 5.30 -15.05
N ARG A 440 -19.81 4.34 -15.82
CA ARG A 440 -19.34 4.11 -17.20
C ARG A 440 -19.67 5.31 -18.09
N ALA A 441 -20.86 5.85 -17.99
CA ALA A 441 -21.26 7.05 -18.75
C ALA A 441 -20.43 8.28 -18.35
N ALA A 442 -20.10 8.44 -17.06
CA ALA A 442 -19.26 9.52 -16.57
C ALA A 442 -17.83 9.42 -17.15
N ILE A 443 -17.24 8.22 -17.14
CA ILE A 443 -15.90 7.96 -17.74
C ILE A 443 -15.94 8.20 -19.25
N ALA A 444 -16.97 7.71 -19.95
CA ALA A 444 -17.14 7.90 -21.39
C ALA A 444 -17.26 9.38 -21.76
N ALA A 445 -18.05 10.16 -21.00
CA ALA A 445 -18.18 11.61 -21.21
C ALA A 445 -16.84 12.32 -21.04
N ALA A 446 -16.10 12.05 -19.95
CA ALA A 446 -14.79 12.65 -19.68
C ALA A 446 -13.78 12.36 -20.80
N ILE A 447 -13.67 11.10 -21.23
CA ILE A 447 -12.74 10.65 -22.28
C ILE A 447 -13.13 11.20 -23.65
N GLY A 448 -14.44 11.23 -23.95
CA GLY A 448 -14.95 11.73 -25.23
C GLY A 448 -14.80 13.25 -25.40
N GLU A 449 -14.86 14.02 -24.31
CA GLU A 449 -14.70 15.47 -24.32
C GLU A 449 -13.25 15.94 -24.26
N ALA A 450 -12.29 15.05 -23.91
CA ALA A 450 -10.90 15.41 -23.74
C ALA A 450 -10.20 15.64 -25.09
N GLY A 451 -9.63 16.84 -25.26
CA GLY A 451 -8.79 17.22 -26.39
C GLY A 451 -7.32 16.82 -26.20
N PRO A 452 -6.46 17.01 -27.22
CA PRO A 452 -5.10 16.48 -27.24
C PRO A 452 -4.17 17.06 -26.15
N ARG A 453 -4.53 18.18 -25.52
CA ARG A 453 -3.78 18.82 -24.45
C ARG A 453 -4.36 18.56 -23.06
N ASP A 454 -5.52 17.91 -22.99
CA ASP A 454 -6.22 17.60 -21.76
C ASP A 454 -5.65 16.34 -21.09
N ILE A 455 -5.90 16.22 -19.80
CA ILE A 455 -5.68 14.99 -19.02
C ILE A 455 -7.00 14.61 -18.33
N VAL A 456 -7.37 13.34 -18.39
CA VAL A 456 -8.50 12.79 -17.64
C VAL A 456 -7.97 12.06 -16.41
N LEU A 457 -8.53 12.36 -15.25
CA LEU A 457 -8.28 11.67 -13.97
C LEU A 457 -9.56 10.99 -13.49
N ILE A 458 -9.53 9.69 -13.32
CA ILE A 458 -10.63 8.87 -12.80
C ILE A 458 -10.22 8.38 -11.40
N THR A 459 -10.98 8.72 -10.36
CA THR A 459 -10.61 8.43 -8.97
C THR A 459 -11.69 7.67 -8.22
N GLY A 460 -11.26 7.09 -7.07
CA GLY A 460 -12.10 6.39 -6.10
C GLY A 460 -11.78 4.90 -6.02
N LYS A 461 -11.93 4.17 -7.12
CA LYS A 461 -11.77 2.71 -7.15
C LYS A 461 -10.32 2.25 -7.30
N GLY A 462 -9.51 2.95 -8.08
CA GLY A 462 -8.12 2.57 -8.30
C GLY A 462 -7.97 1.14 -8.82
N HIS A 463 -7.50 0.23 -7.95
CA HIS A 463 -7.28 -1.18 -8.26
C HIS A 463 -8.52 -2.08 -8.05
N GLU A 464 -9.61 -1.55 -7.52
CA GLU A 464 -10.84 -2.32 -7.28
C GLU A 464 -11.47 -2.78 -8.59
N GLN A 465 -11.93 -4.05 -8.60
CA GLN A 465 -12.52 -4.70 -9.79
C GLN A 465 -14.02 -4.96 -9.63
N GLY A 466 -14.67 -4.25 -8.73
CA GLY A 466 -16.09 -4.41 -8.49
C GLY A 466 -16.75 -3.13 -7.99
N GLN A 467 -18.04 -3.04 -8.16
CA GLN A 467 -18.91 -2.03 -7.56
C GLN A 467 -19.86 -2.72 -6.58
N ILE A 468 -19.89 -2.23 -5.32
CA ILE A 468 -20.60 -2.88 -4.22
C ILE A 468 -21.94 -2.21 -3.99
N PHE A 469 -23.01 -3.01 -4.05
CA PHE A 469 -24.39 -2.61 -3.77
C PHE A 469 -24.95 -3.46 -2.63
N GLY A 470 -25.79 -2.86 -1.78
CA GLY A 470 -26.40 -3.52 -0.64
C GLY A 470 -25.43 -3.78 0.51
N SER A 471 -25.91 -4.43 1.57
CA SER A 471 -25.15 -4.84 2.75
C SER A 471 -25.70 -6.15 3.31
N GLY A 472 -24.89 -6.86 4.13
CA GLY A 472 -25.25 -8.15 4.71
C GLY A 472 -25.64 -9.18 3.62
N GLU A 473 -26.77 -9.86 3.81
CA GLU A 473 -27.28 -10.87 2.86
C GLU A 473 -27.72 -10.29 1.50
N LYS A 474 -27.96 -8.99 1.42
CA LYS A 474 -28.33 -8.29 0.18
C LYS A 474 -27.12 -7.69 -0.56
N MET A 475 -25.92 -7.93 -0.08
CA MET A 475 -24.69 -7.44 -0.72
C MET A 475 -24.50 -8.15 -2.06
N ARG A 476 -24.31 -7.36 -3.12
CA ARG A 476 -23.88 -7.85 -4.44
C ARG A 476 -22.69 -7.03 -4.92
N ILE A 477 -21.80 -7.69 -5.63
CA ILE A 477 -20.64 -7.07 -6.26
C ILE A 477 -20.81 -7.23 -7.76
N GLU A 478 -20.93 -6.13 -8.46
CA GLU A 478 -20.95 -6.10 -9.92
C GLU A 478 -19.53 -5.86 -10.44
N ALA A 479 -19.12 -6.61 -11.45
CA ALA A 479 -17.80 -6.45 -12.05
C ALA A 479 -17.64 -5.05 -12.65
N PHE A 480 -16.69 -4.29 -12.18
CA PHE A 480 -16.39 -2.94 -12.65
C PHE A 480 -14.93 -2.59 -12.40
N ASP A 481 -14.23 -2.21 -13.45
CA ASP A 481 -12.82 -1.88 -13.43
C ASP A 481 -12.60 -0.57 -14.19
N ASP A 482 -12.19 0.48 -13.49
CA ASP A 482 -12.00 1.81 -14.08
C ASP A 482 -11.01 1.81 -15.25
N VAL A 483 -9.94 1.01 -15.15
CA VAL A 483 -8.90 0.92 -16.19
C VAL A 483 -9.48 0.27 -17.44
N GLU A 484 -10.21 -0.82 -17.29
CA GLU A 484 -10.81 -1.54 -18.40
C GLU A 484 -11.92 -0.70 -19.08
N VAL A 485 -12.76 -0.04 -18.28
CA VAL A 485 -13.79 0.88 -18.79
C VAL A 485 -13.17 2.04 -19.54
N ALA A 486 -12.10 2.64 -19.01
CA ALA A 486 -11.38 3.72 -19.70
C ALA A 486 -10.79 3.27 -21.04
N ARG A 487 -10.22 2.05 -21.11
CA ARG A 487 -9.71 1.46 -22.37
C ARG A 487 -10.81 1.26 -23.40
N GLN A 488 -11.95 0.71 -22.97
CA GLN A 488 -13.11 0.51 -23.82
C GLN A 488 -13.64 1.83 -24.36
N CYS A 489 -13.80 2.84 -23.50
CA CYS A 489 -14.28 4.17 -23.91
C CYS A 489 -13.30 4.89 -24.85
N ALA A 490 -12.00 4.75 -24.65
CA ALA A 490 -10.98 5.33 -25.51
C ALA A 490 -10.87 4.64 -26.88
N GLY A 491 -11.13 3.33 -26.94
CA GLY A 491 -11.12 2.53 -28.18
C GLY A 491 -12.44 2.57 -28.95
N ALA A 492 -13.54 3.02 -28.34
CA ALA A 492 -14.80 3.25 -29.04
C ALA A 492 -14.61 4.40 -30.04
N LYS A 493 -14.53 4.11 -31.32
CA LYS A 493 -14.54 5.13 -32.37
C LYS A 493 -15.70 6.07 -32.14
N ALA A 494 -15.47 7.37 -32.24
CA ALA A 494 -16.51 8.38 -32.38
C ALA A 494 -17.30 8.06 -33.67
N GLY A 495 -18.35 7.27 -33.57
CA GLY A 495 -19.10 6.79 -34.73
C GLY A 495 -20.14 5.74 -34.36
N SER A 496 -21.19 6.15 -33.71
CA SER A 496 -22.58 5.68 -33.91
C SER A 496 -23.55 6.47 -33.04
N ALA A 497 -23.57 7.79 -33.23
CA ALA A 497 -24.79 8.57 -33.03
C ALA A 497 -25.48 8.57 -34.40
N ASN A 498 -26.20 7.49 -34.74
CA ASN A 498 -27.24 7.43 -35.75
C ASN A 498 -28.07 6.16 -35.52
N THR A 499 -29.21 6.32 -35.06
CA THR A 499 -30.62 6.07 -35.35
C THR A 499 -31.44 5.89 -34.11
#